data_360135ad91a2eca54f232f58062dd522
#
_entry.id   360135ad91a2eca54f232f58062dd522
#
_cell.length_a   1.000
_cell.length_b   1.000
_cell.length_c   1.000
_cell.angle_alpha   90.00
_cell.angle_beta   90.00
_cell.angle_gamma   90.00
#
_symmetry.space_group_name_H-M   'P 1'
#
loop_
_entity.id
_entity.type
_entity.pdbx_description
1 polymer ?
#
loop_
_entity_poly.entity_id
_entity_poly.type
_entity_poly.pdbx_seq_one_letter_code
_entity_poly.pdbx_strand_id
1 'polypeptide(L)'
;MTAPKIEKLLTPYNFTNANNVGRIKYIVIHYVGALGGAWANCHYYASKYLGASAHYFVGFEGEIWQSVEDEDIAWHCGAKSYKHAECRNSNSIGIELCVRNKGSQADTSKDWYFEDATVASAIELTQYLMKKYNVPADHVIRHYDVTGKICPNPYVYNTTKHVWDAFKKAIATDGAGTEDTSKMTKITGKAVATAEQMTAYIKAKNAKVPQSVLDMIPFYLSEGEAENIRGDIAFAQSCLETGNFTFSGSA
;
A
#
# COMPACT_ATOMS: atom_id res chain seq x y z
N MET A 1 7.46 -1.22 -9.82
CA MET A 1 6.74 -0.50 -8.75
C MET A 1 7.36 0.88 -8.68
N THR A 2 6.57 1.94 -8.82
CA THR A 2 7.01 3.33 -8.60
C THR A 2 7.17 3.57 -7.10
N ALA A 3 8.09 4.46 -6.71
CA ALA A 3 8.21 4.86 -5.31
C ALA A 3 6.92 5.57 -4.86
N PRO A 4 6.39 5.28 -3.66
CA PRO A 4 5.29 6.05 -3.11
C PRO A 4 5.72 7.50 -2.88
N LYS A 5 4.74 8.41 -2.83
CA LYS A 5 5.04 9.81 -2.46
C LYS A 5 5.43 9.87 -0.97
N ILE A 6 6.65 10.31 -0.69
CA ILE A 6 7.19 10.43 0.66
C ILE A 6 7.56 11.89 0.93
N GLU A 7 6.95 12.48 1.93
CA GLU A 7 7.33 13.77 2.48
C GLU A 7 8.45 13.59 3.52
N LYS A 8 9.29 14.61 3.74
CA LYS A 8 10.40 14.52 4.70
C LYS A 8 10.32 15.60 5.77
N LEU A 9 10.51 15.17 7.01
CA LEU A 9 10.79 16.03 8.14
C LEU A 9 11.77 15.27 9.06
N LEU A 10 13.06 15.38 8.73
CA LEU A 10 14.11 14.59 9.36
C LEU A 10 14.43 15.12 10.76
N THR A 11 14.61 14.19 11.70
CA THR A 11 15.06 14.53 13.05
C THR A 11 16.58 14.83 13.06
N PRO A 12 17.01 15.95 13.63
CA PRO A 12 18.44 16.21 13.82
C PRO A 12 19.02 15.57 15.09
N TYR A 13 18.19 14.87 15.90
CA TYR A 13 18.57 14.44 17.25
C TYR A 13 18.52 12.93 17.45
N ASN A 14 17.56 12.25 16.85
CA ASN A 14 17.14 10.91 17.29
C ASN A 14 17.52 9.82 16.30
N PHE A 15 18.80 9.71 15.98
CA PHE A 15 19.34 8.67 15.11
C PHE A 15 20.82 8.45 15.35
N THR A 16 21.36 7.34 14.85
CA THR A 16 22.79 7.11 14.77
C THR A 16 23.20 7.19 13.31
N ASN A 17 24.13 8.08 13.00
CA ASN A 17 24.71 8.20 11.67
C ASN A 17 25.48 6.92 11.33
N ALA A 18 25.03 6.19 10.31
CA ALA A 18 25.65 4.97 9.82
C ALA A 18 26.07 5.10 8.36
N ASN A 19 25.39 5.95 7.59
CA ASN A 19 25.64 6.19 6.17
C ASN A 19 25.82 4.87 5.37
N ASN A 20 24.97 3.87 5.67
CA ASN A 20 25.11 2.53 5.11
C ASN A 20 23.76 1.82 4.92
N VAL A 21 23.28 1.77 3.71
CA VAL A 21 22.04 1.02 3.36
C VAL A 21 22.26 -0.50 3.33
N GLY A 22 23.50 -0.99 3.18
CA GLY A 22 23.81 -2.43 3.18
C GLY A 22 23.54 -3.13 4.53
N ARG A 23 23.34 -2.34 5.60
CA ARG A 23 22.92 -2.82 6.92
C ARG A 23 21.50 -3.38 6.95
N ILE A 24 20.60 -2.93 6.04
CA ILE A 24 19.17 -3.19 6.10
C ILE A 24 18.90 -4.66 5.75
N LYS A 25 18.42 -5.43 6.73
CA LYS A 25 18.05 -6.84 6.60
C LYS A 25 16.60 -7.10 7.00
N TYR A 26 16.02 -6.21 7.80
CA TYR A 26 14.66 -6.33 8.33
C TYR A 26 13.86 -5.05 8.13
N ILE A 27 12.55 -5.20 8.03
CA ILE A 27 11.57 -4.11 8.16
C ILE A 27 10.71 -4.44 9.38
N VAL A 28 10.63 -3.52 10.33
CA VAL A 28 9.87 -3.70 11.57
C VAL A 28 8.66 -2.79 11.56
N ILE A 29 7.49 -3.40 11.66
CA ILE A 29 6.21 -2.69 11.71
C ILE A 29 5.84 -2.37 13.14
N HIS A 30 5.45 -1.10 13.37
CA HIS A 30 5.04 -0.54 14.65
C HIS A 30 3.66 0.10 14.54
N TYR A 31 3.12 0.52 15.67
CA TYR A 31 2.05 1.50 15.78
C TYR A 31 2.47 2.63 16.69
N VAL A 32 2.05 3.84 16.39
CA VAL A 32 2.47 5.03 17.15
C VAL A 32 2.07 4.97 18.63
N GLY A 33 0.98 4.28 18.97
CA GLY A 33 0.47 4.19 20.33
C GLY A 33 -0.03 5.54 20.91
N ALA A 34 -0.30 6.51 20.02
CA ALA A 34 -0.84 7.83 20.33
C ALA A 34 -1.71 8.31 19.16
N LEU A 35 -2.53 9.34 19.36
CA LEU A 35 -3.53 9.78 18.38
C LEU A 35 -3.02 10.80 17.35
N GLY A 36 -1.71 11.11 17.32
CA GLY A 36 -1.11 12.02 16.36
C GLY A 36 -1.01 11.42 14.95
N GLY A 37 -1.19 12.27 13.92
CA GLY A 37 -0.92 11.89 12.52
C GLY A 37 0.58 11.84 12.19
N ALA A 38 0.92 11.45 10.95
CA ALA A 38 2.31 11.20 10.55
C ALA A 38 3.20 12.45 10.66
N TRP A 39 2.75 13.61 10.16
CA TRP A 39 3.48 14.88 10.31
C TRP A 39 3.72 15.25 11.78
N ALA A 40 2.69 15.13 12.62
CA ALA A 40 2.78 15.49 14.03
C ALA A 40 3.83 14.63 14.76
N ASN A 41 3.90 13.34 14.43
CA ASN A 41 4.91 12.44 14.99
C ASN A 41 6.32 12.80 14.49
N CYS A 42 6.51 13.03 13.17
CA CYS A 42 7.80 13.51 12.66
C CYS A 42 8.23 14.80 13.35
N HIS A 43 7.32 15.78 13.49
CA HIS A 43 7.59 17.04 14.17
C HIS A 43 7.98 16.84 15.65
N TYR A 44 7.29 15.92 16.35
CA TYR A 44 7.63 15.59 17.74
C TYR A 44 9.05 15.05 17.87
N TYR A 45 9.45 14.10 17.01
CA TYR A 45 10.81 13.54 17.01
C TYR A 45 11.88 14.50 16.47
N ALA A 46 11.50 15.49 15.65
CA ALA A 46 12.40 16.53 15.17
C ALA A 46 12.60 17.69 16.17
N SER A 47 11.73 17.82 17.18
CA SER A 47 11.73 18.96 18.10
C SER A 47 12.79 18.90 19.20
N LYS A 48 13.21 17.70 19.62
CA LYS A 48 14.13 17.47 20.74
C LYS A 48 14.71 16.05 20.76
N TYR A 49 15.74 15.87 21.58
CA TYR A 49 16.26 14.53 21.90
C TYR A 49 15.23 13.75 22.74
N LEU A 50 14.85 12.57 22.27
CA LEU A 50 13.84 11.68 22.89
C LEU A 50 14.38 10.29 23.17
N GLY A 51 15.54 9.91 22.61
CA GLY A 51 16.11 8.57 22.75
C GLY A 51 15.31 7.48 22.01
N ALA A 52 14.43 7.87 21.11
CA ALA A 52 13.61 7.00 20.27
C ALA A 52 13.32 7.69 18.93
N SER A 53 13.06 6.91 17.88
CA SER A 53 12.66 7.37 16.55
C SER A 53 12.15 6.23 15.68
N ALA A 54 11.65 6.55 14.50
CA ALA A 54 11.41 5.60 13.42
C ALA A 54 11.86 6.21 12.10
N HIS A 55 12.02 5.39 11.06
CA HIS A 55 12.36 5.90 9.73
C HIS A 55 11.15 6.56 9.08
N TYR A 56 9.98 5.91 9.18
CA TYR A 56 8.76 6.34 8.52
C TYR A 56 7.55 6.36 9.45
N PHE A 57 6.64 7.29 9.17
CA PHE A 57 5.31 7.37 9.75
C PHE A 57 4.27 7.36 8.63
N VAL A 58 3.27 6.50 8.74
CA VAL A 58 2.16 6.40 7.78
C VAL A 58 0.89 6.93 8.45
N GLY A 59 0.31 7.97 7.88
CA GLY A 59 -0.79 8.72 8.48
C GLY A 59 -2.17 8.18 8.14
N PHE A 60 -3.19 8.87 8.60
CA PHE A 60 -4.59 8.42 8.56
C PHE A 60 -5.18 8.42 7.15
N GLU A 61 -4.71 9.34 6.30
CA GLU A 61 -5.13 9.44 4.88
C GLU A 61 -4.14 8.74 3.94
N GLY A 62 -3.21 7.97 4.53
CA GLY A 62 -2.18 7.24 3.79
C GLY A 62 -0.94 8.08 3.45
N GLU A 63 -0.84 9.31 3.95
CA GLU A 63 0.35 10.14 3.78
C GLU A 63 1.57 9.50 4.47
N ILE A 64 2.72 9.52 3.80
CA ILE A 64 3.96 8.93 4.30
C ILE A 64 4.97 10.04 4.59
N TRP A 65 5.49 10.04 5.81
CA TRP A 65 6.54 10.97 6.25
C TRP A 65 7.79 10.23 6.67
N GLN A 66 8.95 10.68 6.19
CA GLN A 66 10.25 10.16 6.60
C GLN A 66 10.87 11.06 7.67
N SER A 67 11.31 10.46 8.78
CA SER A 67 11.91 11.13 9.95
C SER A 67 13.39 10.79 10.14
N VAL A 68 13.87 9.67 9.61
CA VAL A 68 15.29 9.29 9.59
C VAL A 68 15.62 8.75 8.20
N GLU A 69 16.77 9.11 7.66
CA GLU A 69 17.22 8.59 6.36
C GLU A 69 17.48 7.07 6.44
N ASP A 70 17.25 6.36 5.32
CA ASP A 70 17.35 4.89 5.29
C ASP A 70 18.76 4.37 5.60
N GLU A 71 19.77 5.14 5.24
CA GLU A 71 21.19 4.81 5.47
C GLU A 71 21.61 4.93 6.93
N ASP A 72 20.82 5.63 7.75
CA ASP A 72 21.06 5.84 9.17
C ASP A 72 20.26 4.87 10.04
N ILE A 73 20.49 4.87 11.34
CA ILE A 73 19.86 3.97 12.29
C ILE A 73 18.83 4.73 13.12
N ALA A 74 17.56 4.48 12.90
CA ALA A 74 16.51 4.92 13.81
C ALA A 74 16.42 4.03 15.06
N TRP A 75 16.00 4.59 16.19
CA TRP A 75 15.93 3.92 17.48
C TRP A 75 14.49 3.46 17.78
N HIS A 76 14.03 2.39 17.14
CA HIS A 76 12.63 1.96 17.16
C HIS A 76 12.34 0.63 17.85
N CYS A 77 13.33 -0.27 17.94
CA CYS A 77 13.14 -1.59 18.53
C CYS A 77 14.21 -1.97 19.55
N GLY A 78 14.86 -0.97 20.17
CA GLY A 78 15.82 -1.19 21.23
C GLY A 78 15.17 -1.78 22.49
N ALA A 79 15.83 -2.77 23.12
CA ALA A 79 15.37 -3.43 24.33
C ALA A 79 16.52 -3.93 25.19
N LYS A 80 16.24 -4.21 26.48
CA LYS A 80 17.20 -4.88 27.38
C LYS A 80 17.38 -6.35 27.03
N SER A 81 16.32 -6.98 26.49
CA SER A 81 16.35 -8.36 26.03
C SER A 81 15.55 -8.48 24.73
N TYR A 82 15.97 -9.42 23.89
CA TYR A 82 15.37 -9.63 22.57
C TYR A 82 14.81 -11.03 22.48
N LYS A 83 13.66 -11.13 21.85
CA LYS A 83 13.01 -12.40 21.49
C LYS A 83 13.55 -12.91 20.14
N HIS A 84 13.83 -11.98 19.20
CA HIS A 84 14.41 -12.30 17.90
C HIS A 84 15.95 -12.44 18.01
N ALA A 85 16.50 -13.47 17.35
CA ALA A 85 17.94 -13.74 17.41
C ALA A 85 18.79 -12.60 16.83
N GLU A 86 18.37 -12.01 15.69
CA GLU A 86 19.21 -11.14 14.87
C GLU A 86 18.72 -9.70 14.74
N CYS A 87 17.39 -9.47 14.63
CA CYS A 87 16.86 -8.14 14.32
C CYS A 87 17.14 -7.11 15.43
N ARG A 88 17.69 -5.96 15.06
CA ARG A 88 18.08 -4.83 15.93
C ARG A 88 17.83 -3.51 15.19
N ASN A 89 17.90 -2.38 15.89
CA ASN A 89 17.92 -1.06 15.25
C ASN A 89 18.99 -0.97 14.15
N SER A 90 20.17 -1.53 14.40
CA SER A 90 21.33 -1.44 13.51
C SER A 90 21.16 -2.15 12.16
N ASN A 91 20.20 -3.04 12.02
CA ASN A 91 20.00 -3.80 10.78
C ASN A 91 18.55 -3.77 10.26
N SER A 92 17.77 -2.78 10.67
CA SER A 92 16.36 -2.69 10.27
C SER A 92 15.91 -1.27 9.92
N ILE A 93 14.80 -1.21 9.19
CA ILE A 93 13.96 -0.02 8.97
C ILE A 93 12.73 -0.14 9.87
N GLY A 94 12.38 0.92 10.62
CA GLY A 94 11.14 0.97 11.41
C GLY A 94 10.07 1.80 10.71
N ILE A 95 8.86 1.25 10.58
CA ILE A 95 7.67 1.91 10.02
C ILE A 95 6.61 1.98 11.10
N GLU A 96 6.22 3.19 11.48
CA GLU A 96 5.17 3.50 12.45
C GLU A 96 3.84 3.79 11.74
N LEU A 97 2.83 3.01 12.03
CA LEU A 97 1.48 3.22 11.54
C LEU A 97 0.71 4.09 12.54
N CYS A 98 0.17 5.21 12.09
CA CYS A 98 -0.74 6.03 12.88
C CYS A 98 -2.03 5.25 13.18
N VAL A 99 -2.54 5.39 14.39
CA VAL A 99 -3.57 4.54 14.94
C VAL A 99 -4.69 5.37 15.57
N ARG A 100 -5.93 4.92 15.42
CA ARG A 100 -7.12 5.45 16.10
C ARG A 100 -7.43 4.61 17.33
N ASN A 101 -8.26 5.16 18.20
CA ASN A 101 -8.70 4.48 19.42
C ASN A 101 -10.19 4.74 19.68
N LYS A 102 -10.92 3.73 20.14
CA LYS A 102 -12.36 3.78 20.42
C LYS A 102 -12.70 3.90 21.92
N GLY A 103 -11.70 3.86 22.79
CA GLY A 103 -11.93 3.86 24.24
C GLY A 103 -10.62 4.03 25.02
N SER A 104 -10.13 2.98 25.65
CA SER A 104 -8.92 3.02 26.47
C SER A 104 -7.64 3.13 25.63
N GLN A 105 -6.79 4.10 25.94
CA GLN A 105 -5.50 4.31 25.30
C GLN A 105 -4.36 3.53 25.97
N ALA A 106 -4.66 2.60 26.87
CA ALA A 106 -3.65 1.70 27.41
C ALA A 106 -3.02 0.87 26.26
N ASP A 107 -1.74 0.60 26.33
CA ASP A 107 -1.00 -0.20 25.34
C ASP A 107 -1.51 -1.65 25.26
N THR A 108 -2.15 -2.15 26.31
CA THR A 108 -2.82 -3.46 26.36
C THR A 108 -4.28 -3.44 25.92
N SER A 109 -4.86 -2.26 25.61
CA SER A 109 -6.25 -2.15 25.17
C SER A 109 -6.44 -2.75 23.77
N LYS A 110 -7.63 -3.33 23.53
CA LYS A 110 -8.07 -3.80 22.21
C LYS A 110 -8.84 -2.73 21.43
N ASP A 111 -8.87 -1.48 21.91
CA ASP A 111 -9.60 -0.37 21.29
C ASP A 111 -8.83 0.32 20.16
N TRP A 112 -7.55 -0.03 19.98
CA TRP A 112 -6.71 0.50 18.92
C TRP A 112 -7.05 -0.13 17.56
N TYR A 113 -7.12 0.70 16.51
CA TYR A 113 -7.36 0.24 15.14
C TYR A 113 -6.67 1.12 14.11
N PHE A 114 -6.43 0.57 12.92
CA PHE A 114 -5.89 1.28 11.78
C PHE A 114 -6.99 1.70 10.81
N GLU A 115 -6.81 2.86 10.16
CA GLU A 115 -7.59 3.27 9.01
C GLU A 115 -7.18 2.47 7.77
N ASP A 116 -8.10 2.31 6.80
CA ASP A 116 -7.84 1.56 5.57
C ASP A 116 -6.70 2.17 4.75
N ALA A 117 -6.70 3.51 4.62
CA ALA A 117 -5.66 4.24 3.91
C ALA A 117 -4.29 4.07 4.57
N THR A 118 -4.22 4.07 5.91
CA THR A 118 -2.97 3.80 6.65
C THR A 118 -2.41 2.43 6.29
N VAL A 119 -3.26 1.39 6.28
CA VAL A 119 -2.81 0.03 5.99
C VAL A 119 -2.41 -0.13 4.52
N ALA A 120 -3.18 0.43 3.59
CA ALA A 120 -2.87 0.38 2.16
C ALA A 120 -1.51 1.02 1.85
N SER A 121 -1.25 2.23 2.36
CA SER A 121 0.02 2.93 2.15
C SER A 121 1.18 2.27 2.91
N ALA A 122 0.94 1.65 4.07
CA ALA A 122 1.96 0.88 4.77
C ALA A 122 2.37 -0.38 3.98
N ILE A 123 1.43 -1.05 3.31
CA ILE A 123 1.72 -2.17 2.40
C ILE A 123 2.57 -1.68 1.22
N GLU A 124 2.16 -0.60 0.54
CA GLU A 124 2.88 -0.02 -0.59
C GLU A 124 4.32 0.38 -0.21
N LEU A 125 4.49 1.12 0.90
CA LEU A 125 5.80 1.51 1.41
C LEU A 125 6.65 0.28 1.74
N THR A 126 6.09 -0.72 2.41
CA THR A 126 6.80 -1.94 2.79
C THR A 126 7.27 -2.70 1.55
N GLN A 127 6.42 -2.89 0.55
CA GLN A 127 6.78 -3.55 -0.72
C GLN A 127 7.88 -2.77 -1.46
N TYR A 128 7.77 -1.43 -1.51
CA TYR A 128 8.79 -0.57 -2.09
C TYR A 128 10.16 -0.77 -1.42
N LEU A 129 10.21 -0.75 -0.08
CA LEU A 129 11.44 -0.93 0.70
C LEU A 129 11.98 -2.36 0.59
N MET A 130 11.12 -3.39 0.60
CA MET A 130 11.50 -4.77 0.35
C MET A 130 12.25 -4.92 -0.97
N LYS A 131 11.70 -4.35 -2.04
CA LYS A 131 12.33 -4.37 -3.36
C LYS A 131 13.61 -3.55 -3.40
N LYS A 132 13.59 -2.34 -2.84
CA LYS A 132 14.73 -1.40 -2.84
C LYS A 132 15.95 -1.98 -2.14
N TYR A 133 15.76 -2.72 -1.04
CA TYR A 133 16.82 -3.23 -0.18
C TYR A 133 16.94 -4.75 -0.21
N ASN A 134 16.22 -5.43 -1.09
CA ASN A 134 16.20 -6.89 -1.21
C ASN A 134 15.88 -7.58 0.15
N VAL A 135 14.89 -7.05 0.87
CA VAL A 135 14.41 -7.62 2.14
C VAL A 135 13.30 -8.62 1.82
N PRO A 136 13.46 -9.92 2.16
CA PRO A 136 12.44 -10.91 1.88
C PRO A 136 11.22 -10.74 2.81
N ALA A 137 10.06 -11.25 2.40
CA ALA A 137 8.81 -11.04 3.12
C ALA A 137 8.81 -11.63 4.55
N ASP A 138 9.55 -12.69 4.82
CA ASP A 138 9.70 -13.26 6.16
C ASP A 138 10.55 -12.38 7.11
N HIS A 139 11.36 -11.48 6.56
CA HIS A 139 12.09 -10.46 7.32
C HIS A 139 11.28 -9.16 7.56
N VAL A 140 10.03 -9.11 7.13
CA VAL A 140 9.08 -8.08 7.56
C VAL A 140 8.36 -8.61 8.79
N ILE A 141 8.65 -8.02 9.95
CA ILE A 141 8.23 -8.53 11.26
C ILE A 141 7.64 -7.41 12.13
N ARG A 142 6.92 -7.78 13.20
CA ARG A 142 6.39 -6.80 14.17
C ARG A 142 7.46 -6.49 15.23
N HIS A 143 7.36 -5.36 15.87
CA HIS A 143 8.13 -5.09 17.10
C HIS A 143 7.89 -6.19 18.16
N TYR A 144 6.67 -6.73 18.22
CA TYR A 144 6.33 -7.89 19.06
C TYR A 144 7.22 -9.10 18.80
N ASP A 145 7.58 -9.36 17.55
CA ASP A 145 8.42 -10.48 17.17
C ASP A 145 9.90 -10.23 17.56
N VAL A 146 10.29 -8.93 17.63
CA VAL A 146 11.65 -8.54 18.00
C VAL A 146 11.88 -8.62 19.53
N THR A 147 10.92 -8.11 20.33
CA THR A 147 11.13 -7.90 21.77
C THR A 147 10.03 -8.47 22.67
N GLY A 148 8.86 -8.84 22.13
CA GLY A 148 7.67 -9.23 22.89
C GLY A 148 6.78 -8.07 23.31
N LYS A 149 7.14 -6.79 23.00
CA LYS A 149 6.30 -5.63 23.25
C LYS A 149 4.99 -5.76 22.45
N ILE A 150 3.84 -5.37 23.02
CA ILE A 150 2.55 -5.35 22.32
C ILE A 150 2.56 -4.20 21.27
N CYS A 151 3.27 -4.43 20.16
CA CYS A 151 3.46 -3.46 19.08
C CYS A 151 3.71 -4.19 17.74
N PRO A 152 2.94 -3.88 16.69
CA PRO A 152 1.75 -3.00 16.69
C PRO A 152 0.56 -3.65 17.39
N ASN A 153 -0.07 -2.95 18.33
CA ASN A 153 -1.17 -3.49 19.11
C ASN A 153 -2.28 -4.13 18.24
N PRO A 154 -2.84 -3.48 17.18
CA PRO A 154 -3.87 -4.11 16.36
C PRO A 154 -3.44 -5.41 15.69
N TYR A 155 -2.16 -5.55 15.33
CA TYR A 155 -1.62 -6.75 14.69
C TYR A 155 -1.14 -7.82 15.69
N VAL A 156 -1.03 -7.49 16.97
CA VAL A 156 -0.77 -8.48 18.03
C VAL A 156 -2.06 -9.14 18.46
N TYR A 157 -3.10 -8.35 18.71
CA TYR A 157 -4.39 -8.88 19.13
C TYR A 157 -5.26 -9.41 18.00
N ASN A 158 -5.12 -8.88 16.78
CA ASN A 158 -5.90 -9.26 15.59
C ASN A 158 -7.43 -9.21 15.81
N THR A 159 -7.90 -8.19 16.54
CA THR A 159 -9.32 -8.01 16.88
C THR A 159 -10.06 -7.04 15.96
N THR A 160 -9.38 -6.47 14.97
CA THR A 160 -9.95 -5.55 13.98
C THR A 160 -10.03 -6.22 12.61
N LYS A 161 -10.61 -5.51 11.62
CA LYS A 161 -10.62 -5.99 10.22
C LYS A 161 -9.23 -6.13 9.61
N HIS A 162 -8.24 -5.38 10.13
CA HIS A 162 -6.85 -5.47 9.71
C HIS A 162 -6.08 -6.39 10.65
N VAL A 163 -5.69 -7.56 10.14
CA VAL A 163 -4.95 -8.57 10.88
C VAL A 163 -3.55 -8.77 10.29
N TRP A 164 -2.61 -9.24 11.11
CA TRP A 164 -1.22 -9.41 10.71
C TRP A 164 -1.03 -10.34 9.50
N ASP A 165 -1.74 -11.46 9.47
CA ASP A 165 -1.62 -12.43 8.38
C ASP A 165 -2.09 -11.86 7.04
N ALA A 166 -3.13 -11.01 7.05
CA ALA A 166 -3.58 -10.32 5.86
C ALA A 166 -2.53 -9.31 5.36
N PHE A 167 -1.88 -8.55 6.27
CA PHE A 167 -0.78 -7.67 5.94
C PHE A 167 0.40 -8.44 5.33
N LYS A 168 0.80 -9.55 5.95
CA LYS A 168 1.89 -10.42 5.45
C LYS A 168 1.58 -11.00 4.06
N LYS A 169 0.35 -11.44 3.85
CA LYS A 169 -0.10 -11.92 2.54
C LYS A 169 -0.02 -10.81 1.49
N ALA A 170 -0.47 -9.60 1.82
CA ALA A 170 -0.48 -8.46 0.91
C ALA A 170 0.94 -8.03 0.49
N ILE A 171 1.89 -7.98 1.41
CA ILE A 171 3.28 -7.60 1.09
C ILE A 171 4.04 -8.70 0.32
N ALA A 172 3.64 -9.96 0.44
CA ALA A 172 4.27 -11.08 -0.27
C ALA A 172 3.83 -11.20 -1.74
N THR A 173 2.72 -10.57 -2.12
CA THR A 173 2.28 -10.51 -3.51
C THR A 173 3.05 -9.40 -4.23
N ASP A 174 3.85 -9.74 -5.23
CA ASP A 174 4.57 -8.76 -6.05
C ASP A 174 3.61 -7.69 -6.56
N GLY A 175 3.69 -6.49 -5.98
CA GLY A 175 3.23 -5.21 -6.58
C GLY A 175 1.86 -5.11 -7.26
N ALA A 176 1.03 -6.15 -7.13
CA ALA A 176 -0.38 -6.02 -7.38
C ALA A 176 -0.97 -5.36 -6.11
N GLY A 177 -1.25 -4.05 -6.20
CA GLY A 177 -2.15 -3.45 -5.23
C GLY A 177 -3.28 -4.44 -5.00
N THR A 178 -3.71 -4.60 -3.75
CA THR A 178 -4.92 -5.34 -3.45
C THR A 178 -6.12 -4.55 -3.98
N GLU A 179 -6.21 -4.42 -5.30
CA GLU A 179 -7.51 -4.33 -5.91
C GLU A 179 -8.21 -5.63 -5.50
N ASP A 180 -9.33 -5.47 -4.85
CA ASP A 180 -10.26 -6.56 -4.58
C ASP A 180 -10.47 -7.32 -5.90
N THR A 181 -9.66 -8.35 -6.13
CA THR A 181 -9.72 -9.13 -7.39
C THR A 181 -11.06 -9.83 -7.53
N SER A 182 -11.90 -9.86 -6.48
CA SER A 182 -13.30 -10.29 -6.57
C SER A 182 -14.15 -9.30 -7.38
N LYS A 183 -13.69 -8.04 -7.51
CA LYS A 183 -14.29 -6.98 -8.35
C LYS A 183 -13.56 -6.76 -9.68
N MET A 184 -12.39 -7.38 -9.89
CA MET A 184 -11.70 -7.29 -11.18
C MET A 184 -12.46 -8.12 -12.22
N THR A 185 -12.92 -7.47 -13.24
CA THR A 185 -13.51 -8.14 -14.39
C THR A 185 -12.40 -8.84 -15.18
N LYS A 186 -12.42 -10.19 -15.22
CA LYS A 186 -11.45 -10.94 -16.03
C LYS A 186 -11.54 -10.50 -17.49
N ILE A 187 -10.40 -10.16 -18.09
CA ILE A 187 -10.32 -9.82 -19.51
C ILE A 187 -10.31 -11.07 -20.41
N THR A 188 -10.03 -12.24 -19.84
CA THR A 188 -10.04 -13.52 -20.55
C THR A 188 -11.42 -14.21 -20.43
N GLY A 189 -11.81 -14.94 -21.46
CA GLY A 189 -13.08 -15.69 -21.52
C GLY A 189 -14.08 -15.11 -22.51
N LYS A 190 -15.31 -15.60 -22.46
CA LYS A 190 -16.40 -15.14 -23.33
C LYS A 190 -16.92 -13.77 -22.92
N ALA A 191 -17.32 -12.97 -23.91
CA ALA A 191 -18.01 -11.71 -23.68
C ALA A 191 -19.32 -11.95 -22.88
N VAL A 192 -19.61 -11.04 -21.96
CA VAL A 192 -20.85 -11.05 -21.16
C VAL A 192 -21.89 -10.13 -21.77
N ALA A 193 -21.46 -9.00 -22.36
CA ALA A 193 -22.38 -8.12 -23.09
C ALA A 193 -22.65 -8.63 -24.50
N THR A 194 -23.89 -8.50 -24.94
CA THR A 194 -24.31 -8.82 -26.31
C THR A 194 -24.02 -7.66 -27.27
N ALA A 195 -24.03 -7.92 -28.59
CA ALA A 195 -23.87 -6.87 -29.59
C ALA A 195 -24.96 -5.77 -29.47
N GLU A 196 -26.18 -6.14 -29.12
CA GLU A 196 -27.27 -5.21 -28.90
C GLU A 196 -27.01 -4.29 -27.69
N GLN A 197 -26.51 -4.85 -26.60
CA GLN A 197 -26.15 -4.09 -25.38
C GLN A 197 -25.02 -3.12 -25.67
N MET A 198 -23.96 -3.56 -26.37
CA MET A 198 -22.83 -2.73 -26.77
C MET A 198 -23.26 -1.60 -27.70
N THR A 199 -24.13 -1.90 -28.66
CA THR A 199 -24.73 -0.93 -29.58
C THR A 199 -25.60 0.10 -28.83
N ALA A 200 -26.42 -0.35 -27.89
CA ALA A 200 -27.25 0.54 -27.07
C ALA A 200 -26.38 1.46 -26.21
N TYR A 201 -25.33 0.93 -25.60
CA TYR A 201 -24.37 1.71 -24.78
C TYR A 201 -23.73 2.84 -25.59
N ILE A 202 -23.10 2.51 -26.75
CA ILE A 202 -22.38 3.53 -27.51
C ILE A 202 -23.33 4.58 -28.13
N LYS A 203 -24.52 4.20 -28.56
CA LYS A 203 -25.55 5.15 -29.03
C LYS A 203 -26.05 6.09 -27.93
N ALA A 204 -26.14 5.59 -26.68
CA ALA A 204 -26.51 6.42 -25.52
C ALA A 204 -25.40 7.41 -25.15
N LYS A 205 -24.12 7.06 -25.36
CA LYS A 205 -22.95 7.92 -25.08
C LYS A 205 -22.62 8.88 -26.21
N ASN A 206 -22.87 8.47 -27.46
CA ASN A 206 -22.65 9.25 -28.67
C ASN A 206 -23.81 9.04 -29.65
N ALA A 207 -24.77 9.96 -29.64
CA ALA A 207 -25.92 9.90 -30.53
C ALA A 207 -25.56 10.02 -32.03
N LYS A 208 -24.31 10.46 -32.33
CA LYS A 208 -23.76 10.62 -33.68
C LYS A 208 -22.68 9.59 -34.00
N VAL A 209 -22.63 8.47 -33.26
CA VAL A 209 -21.63 7.44 -33.50
C VAL A 209 -21.68 6.98 -34.97
N PRO A 210 -20.51 6.92 -35.66
CA PRO A 210 -20.45 6.48 -37.04
C PRO A 210 -20.95 5.04 -37.20
N GLN A 211 -21.63 4.74 -38.31
CA GLN A 211 -22.10 3.38 -38.61
C GLN A 211 -20.96 2.38 -38.64
N SER A 212 -19.78 2.77 -39.14
CA SER A 212 -18.58 1.94 -39.12
C SER A 212 -18.15 1.44 -37.73
N VAL A 213 -18.39 2.24 -36.69
CA VAL A 213 -18.13 1.81 -35.29
C VAL A 213 -19.15 0.75 -34.86
N LEU A 214 -20.39 0.90 -35.24
CA LEU A 214 -21.44 -0.10 -34.97
C LEU A 214 -21.15 -1.43 -35.69
N ASP A 215 -20.70 -1.35 -36.92
CA ASP A 215 -20.33 -2.51 -37.73
C ASP A 215 -19.10 -3.27 -37.20
N MET A 216 -18.25 -2.62 -36.37
CA MET A 216 -17.11 -3.27 -35.71
C MET A 216 -17.50 -4.12 -34.48
N ILE A 217 -18.65 -3.88 -33.87
CA ILE A 217 -19.06 -4.56 -32.62
C ILE A 217 -19.08 -6.09 -32.78
N PRO A 218 -19.66 -6.70 -33.85
CA PRO A 218 -19.60 -8.13 -34.04
C PRO A 218 -18.18 -8.69 -34.15
N PHE A 219 -17.24 -7.92 -34.73
CA PHE A 219 -15.83 -8.34 -34.84
C PHE A 219 -15.14 -8.35 -33.47
N TYR A 220 -15.38 -7.38 -32.60
CA TYR A 220 -14.87 -7.44 -31.23
C TYR A 220 -15.32 -8.71 -30.49
N LEU A 221 -16.54 -9.18 -30.73
CA LEU A 221 -17.07 -10.39 -30.11
C LEU A 221 -16.45 -11.66 -30.71
N SER A 222 -16.38 -11.77 -32.06
CA SER A 222 -15.85 -12.94 -32.75
C SER A 222 -14.34 -13.11 -32.55
N GLU A 223 -13.56 -12.04 -32.74
CA GLU A 223 -12.12 -12.07 -32.51
C GLU A 223 -11.79 -12.29 -31.05
N GLY A 224 -12.55 -11.63 -30.14
CA GLY A 224 -12.41 -11.84 -28.70
C GLY A 224 -12.63 -13.29 -28.30
N GLU A 225 -13.61 -13.99 -28.89
CA GLU A 225 -13.83 -15.43 -28.63
C GLU A 225 -12.68 -16.29 -29.20
N ALA A 226 -12.19 -15.97 -30.41
CA ALA A 226 -11.08 -16.70 -31.03
C ALA A 226 -9.78 -16.60 -30.21
N GLU A 227 -9.49 -15.43 -29.64
CA GLU A 227 -8.28 -15.16 -28.84
C GLU A 227 -8.47 -15.43 -27.32
N ASN A 228 -9.64 -15.95 -26.90
CA ASN A 228 -9.99 -16.11 -25.48
C ASN A 228 -9.89 -14.81 -24.67
N ILE A 229 -10.27 -13.71 -25.30
CA ILE A 229 -10.34 -12.36 -24.69
C ILE A 229 -11.80 -11.89 -24.71
N ARG A 230 -12.24 -11.22 -23.67
CA ARG A 230 -13.59 -10.64 -23.60
C ARG A 230 -13.71 -9.46 -24.56
N GLY A 231 -14.34 -9.68 -25.71
CA GLY A 231 -14.54 -8.65 -26.75
C GLY A 231 -15.37 -7.45 -26.27
N ASP A 232 -16.29 -7.66 -25.34
CA ASP A 232 -17.06 -6.56 -24.70
C ASP A 232 -16.17 -5.62 -23.89
N ILE A 233 -15.13 -6.13 -23.20
CA ILE A 233 -14.16 -5.30 -22.47
C ILE A 233 -13.24 -4.56 -23.46
N ALA A 234 -12.75 -5.25 -24.50
CA ALA A 234 -11.91 -4.61 -25.51
C ALA A 234 -12.64 -3.44 -26.22
N PHE A 235 -13.92 -3.61 -26.52
CA PHE A 235 -14.75 -2.53 -27.04
C PHE A 235 -14.96 -1.40 -26.03
N ALA A 236 -15.23 -1.71 -24.75
CA ALA A 236 -15.36 -0.71 -23.71
C ALA A 236 -14.07 0.12 -23.52
N GLN A 237 -12.90 -0.50 -23.61
CA GLN A 237 -11.61 0.19 -23.59
C GLN A 237 -11.47 1.13 -24.79
N SER A 238 -11.80 0.69 -25.99
CA SER A 238 -11.80 1.54 -27.18
C SER A 238 -12.73 2.76 -27.02
N CYS A 239 -13.91 2.57 -26.39
CA CYS A 239 -14.80 3.68 -26.07
C CYS A 239 -14.14 4.69 -25.11
N LEU A 240 -13.40 4.24 -24.10
CA LEU A 240 -12.70 5.11 -23.14
C LEU A 240 -11.58 5.90 -23.83
N GLU A 241 -10.73 5.23 -24.59
CA GLU A 241 -9.56 5.83 -25.25
C GLU A 241 -9.94 6.85 -26.34
N THR A 242 -11.07 6.64 -27.01
CA THR A 242 -11.58 7.52 -28.09
C THR A 242 -12.62 8.54 -27.64
N GLY A 243 -12.87 8.64 -26.33
CA GLY A 243 -13.96 9.49 -25.82
C GLY A 243 -15.30 9.10 -26.40
N ASN A 244 -15.62 7.82 -26.47
CA ASN A 244 -16.82 7.26 -27.11
C ASN A 244 -16.92 7.60 -28.62
N PHE A 245 -15.78 7.63 -29.31
CA PHE A 245 -15.68 7.96 -30.73
C PHE A 245 -16.25 9.36 -31.07
N THR A 246 -16.05 10.32 -30.15
CA THR A 246 -16.52 11.72 -30.36
C THR A 246 -15.39 12.63 -30.85
N PHE A 247 -14.13 12.13 -30.95
CA PHE A 247 -13.01 12.94 -31.39
C PHE A 247 -13.19 13.41 -32.84
N SER A 248 -13.04 14.72 -33.05
CA SER A 248 -12.95 15.34 -34.37
C SER A 248 -11.49 15.46 -34.79
N GLY A 249 -10.83 14.34 -35.07
CA GLY A 249 -9.52 14.34 -35.66
C GLY A 249 -9.64 14.09 -37.16
N SER A 250 -9.19 15.03 -37.98
CA SER A 250 -8.81 14.69 -39.34
C SER A 250 -7.66 13.69 -39.31
N ALA A 251 -7.87 12.52 -39.90
CA ALA A 251 -6.79 11.60 -40.21
C ALA A 251 -5.78 12.27 -41.16
#